data_60421e2ceeb534c11edea07ebfd62ae1
#
_entry.id   60421e2ceeb534c11edea07ebfd62ae1
#
_cell.length_a   1.000
_cell.length_b   1.000
_cell.length_c   1.000
_cell.angle_alpha   90.00
_cell.angle_beta   90.00
_cell.angle_gamma   90.00
#
_symmetry.space_group_name_H-M   'P 1'
#
loop_
_entity.id
_entity.type
_entity.pdbx_description
1 polymer ?
#
loop_
_entity_poly.entity_id
_entity_poly.type
_entity_poly.pdbx_seq_one_letter_code
_entity_poly.pdbx_strand_id
1 'polypeptide(L)'
;MYVTRPLSRYLSDPKAMAEPPPEAPGSGFLVVLDEATEQESTLCCGLCKDPRVRSLPFPQNRQLSVEKGNASDPLEGIGKCVEVVSELLSMASGQDSGGGAPGSGRYVAPNSYAMFVPVIGQPLSSGRYYVVKVDGKHTGKVSACSKEEDRTECCFCSFPADVKPRPFDRSDVYQQMQVQQHREGFRTAAVAVDGIPPDYLLNKGWTVVAMAKPKYHELADDARGVDSGLRDRMPDLDSLGGDPPPPSAVVVVGRWYVPFLFVKVDGDRRLKDQVRKSMFYKMTMEQSWEQIYSRENTADLHGARAAEIAVTATVRRFTALLGGGTTVVQAGEPQANDDGAMWFRPAAARTTGGGVALDMVLWERMRWEVERGGRRWVAATGNGGNEERIQRTERRDDDSSIGHWTKFGCYLLVERFVLRRMDGTVALTCEFRHTDKIRARWV
;
A
#
# COMPACT_ATOMS: atom_id res chain seq x y z
N MET A 1 -3.22 -1.45 -5.94
CA MET A 1 -2.89 -0.28 -5.10
C MET A 1 -4.17 0.24 -4.45
N TYR A 2 -4.11 0.71 -3.22
CA TYR A 2 -5.29 1.10 -2.46
C TYR A 2 -5.33 2.60 -2.24
N VAL A 3 -6.52 3.19 -2.41
CA VAL A 3 -6.81 4.56 -1.95
C VAL A 3 -7.46 4.51 -0.57
N THR A 4 -7.31 5.57 0.21
CA THR A 4 -7.91 5.69 1.55
C THR A 4 -9.20 6.48 1.50
N ARG A 5 -10.12 6.11 2.40
CA ARG A 5 -11.39 6.84 2.63
C ARG A 5 -11.70 6.84 4.13
N PRO A 6 -12.22 7.94 4.68
CA PRO A 6 -12.64 8.01 6.06
C PRO A 6 -13.87 7.15 6.30
N LEU A 7 -13.97 6.51 7.47
CA LEU A 7 -15.11 5.69 7.85
C LEU A 7 -16.40 6.51 7.93
N SER A 8 -16.32 7.75 8.41
CA SER A 8 -17.46 8.69 8.49
C SER A 8 -18.21 8.85 7.17
N ARG A 9 -17.50 8.77 6.02
CA ARG A 9 -18.14 8.80 4.69
C ARG A 9 -19.14 7.65 4.51
N TYR A 10 -18.81 6.46 4.96
CA TYR A 10 -19.67 5.27 4.79
C TYR A 10 -20.79 5.22 5.83
N LEU A 11 -20.59 5.81 6.99
CA LEU A 11 -21.63 5.95 8.00
C LEU A 11 -22.68 6.99 7.57
N SER A 12 -22.25 8.09 6.95
CA SER A 12 -23.14 9.13 6.43
C SER A 12 -23.82 8.73 5.10
N ASP A 13 -23.12 7.99 4.24
CA ASP A 13 -23.65 7.47 2.97
C ASP A 13 -23.29 5.99 2.77
N PRO A 14 -24.12 5.06 3.30
CA PRO A 14 -23.89 3.63 3.11
C PRO A 14 -23.88 3.17 1.64
N LYS A 15 -24.46 3.93 0.71
CA LYS A 15 -24.43 3.60 -0.72
C LYS A 15 -23.04 3.74 -1.31
N ALA A 16 -22.18 4.57 -0.71
CA ALA A 16 -20.80 4.71 -1.13
C ALA A 16 -20.00 3.40 -1.00
N MET A 17 -20.44 2.42 -0.19
CA MET A 17 -19.84 1.09 -0.14
C MET A 17 -19.99 0.31 -1.46
N ALA A 18 -21.01 0.61 -2.26
CA ALA A 18 -21.23 -0.02 -3.56
C ALA A 18 -20.39 0.59 -4.68
N GLU A 19 -19.69 1.70 -4.43
CA GLU A 19 -18.77 2.29 -5.40
C GLU A 19 -17.73 1.24 -5.82
N PRO A 20 -17.47 1.08 -7.13
CA PRO A 20 -16.37 0.27 -7.57
C PRO A 20 -15.03 0.90 -7.11
N PRO A 21 -13.99 0.09 -6.90
CA PRO A 21 -12.66 0.64 -6.67
C PRO A 21 -12.28 1.63 -7.78
N PRO A 22 -11.42 2.63 -7.48
CA PRO A 22 -11.02 3.62 -8.46
C PRO A 22 -10.54 2.97 -9.74
N GLU A 23 -10.86 3.61 -10.87
CA GLU A 23 -10.57 3.17 -12.23
C GLU A 23 -9.21 2.54 -12.36
N ALA A 24 -9.11 1.27 -12.50
CA ALA A 24 -8.01 0.48 -13.04
C ALA A 24 -8.00 -0.92 -12.45
N PRO A 25 -7.45 -1.89 -13.14
CA PRO A 25 -7.18 -3.20 -12.58
C PRO A 25 -6.26 -3.06 -11.35
N GLY A 26 -6.47 -3.90 -10.34
CA GLY A 26 -5.62 -3.88 -9.15
C GLY A 26 -5.83 -2.69 -8.20
N SER A 27 -7.03 -2.10 -8.18
CA SER A 27 -7.43 -1.05 -7.22
C SER A 27 -8.24 -1.61 -6.07
N GLY A 28 -8.20 -0.92 -4.92
CA GLY A 28 -9.00 -1.22 -3.74
C GLY A 28 -9.17 0.00 -2.84
N PHE A 29 -10.02 -0.13 -1.84
CA PHE A 29 -10.20 0.87 -0.79
C PHE A 29 -9.59 0.37 0.52
N LEU A 30 -8.93 1.26 1.27
CA LEU A 30 -8.65 1.11 2.70
C LEU A 30 -9.50 2.14 3.45
N VAL A 31 -10.09 1.71 4.54
CA VAL A 31 -10.94 2.55 5.38
C VAL A 31 -10.14 2.99 6.60
N VAL A 32 -10.23 4.27 6.90
CA VAL A 32 -9.52 4.89 8.01
C VAL A 32 -10.55 5.35 9.04
N LEU A 33 -10.40 4.88 10.27
CA LEU A 33 -11.16 5.42 11.41
C LEU A 33 -10.69 6.85 11.64
N ASP A 34 -11.58 7.80 11.47
CA ASP A 34 -11.35 9.23 11.56
C ASP A 34 -11.93 9.84 12.85
N GLU A 35 -11.51 11.06 13.20
CA GLU A 35 -11.93 11.72 14.42
C GLU A 35 -13.44 11.89 14.53
N ALA A 36 -14.13 12.16 13.42
CA ALA A 36 -15.59 12.29 13.39
C ALA A 36 -16.27 11.01 13.87
N THR A 37 -15.77 9.85 13.41
CA THR A 37 -16.29 8.54 13.82
C THR A 37 -15.94 8.21 15.28
N GLU A 38 -14.76 8.60 15.75
CA GLU A 38 -14.32 8.36 17.13
C GLU A 38 -15.11 9.19 18.16
N GLN A 39 -15.66 10.34 17.76
CA GLN A 39 -16.43 11.22 18.65
C GLN A 39 -17.88 10.74 18.85
N GLU A 40 -18.47 10.06 17.86
CA GLU A 40 -19.87 9.62 17.93
C GLU A 40 -20.11 8.42 18.86
N SER A 41 -19.08 7.67 19.21
CA SER A 41 -19.18 6.46 20.02
C SER A 41 -18.72 6.68 21.44
N THR A 42 -19.53 7.33 22.28
CA THR A 42 -19.24 7.49 23.71
C THR A 42 -20.18 6.67 24.56
N LEU A 43 -19.61 5.90 25.53
CA LEU A 43 -20.32 5.20 26.60
C LEU A 43 -20.29 6.03 27.88
N CYS A 44 -21.23 5.80 28.78
CA CYS A 44 -21.27 6.41 30.12
C CYS A 44 -21.26 7.96 30.08
N CYS A 45 -22.25 8.57 29.43
CA CYS A 45 -22.40 10.05 29.40
C CYS A 45 -21.18 10.82 28.88
N GLY A 46 -20.43 10.24 27.94
CA GLY A 46 -19.28 10.89 27.31
C GLY A 46 -17.92 10.63 27.99
N LEU A 47 -17.86 9.83 29.04
CA LEU A 47 -16.64 9.58 29.81
C LEU A 47 -15.74 8.48 29.18
N CYS A 48 -16.31 7.52 28.44
CA CYS A 48 -15.55 6.44 27.81
C CYS A 48 -15.90 6.33 26.33
N LYS A 49 -14.88 6.15 25.49
CA LYS A 49 -15.09 5.82 24.06
C LYS A 49 -15.52 4.36 23.94
N ASP A 50 -16.58 4.11 23.15
CA ASP A 50 -16.94 2.72 22.79
C ASP A 50 -16.00 2.23 21.68
N PRO A 51 -15.12 1.26 21.93
CA PRO A 51 -14.19 0.77 20.95
C PRO A 51 -14.80 -0.29 20.00
N ARG A 52 -16.10 -0.59 20.13
CA ARG A 52 -16.77 -1.59 19.32
C ARG A 52 -17.00 -1.11 17.90
N VAL A 53 -16.59 -1.93 16.94
CA VAL A 53 -16.96 -1.71 15.52
C VAL A 53 -18.32 -2.38 15.29
N ARG A 54 -19.35 -1.57 15.08
CA ARG A 54 -20.73 -2.05 15.00
C ARG A 54 -21.22 -2.31 13.58
N SER A 55 -20.52 -1.79 12.57
CA SER A 55 -20.92 -1.90 11.18
C SER A 55 -19.70 -2.07 10.24
N LEU A 56 -19.97 -2.56 9.04
CA LEU A 56 -19.01 -2.55 7.95
C LEU A 56 -18.96 -1.13 7.31
N PRO A 57 -17.85 -0.75 6.66
CA PRO A 57 -16.61 -1.53 6.47
C PRO A 57 -15.67 -1.45 7.68
N PHE A 58 -14.83 -2.48 7.85
CA PHE A 58 -13.83 -2.46 8.92
C PHE A 58 -12.70 -1.45 8.64
N PRO A 59 -12.21 -0.71 9.65
CA PRO A 59 -11.06 0.17 9.51
C PRO A 59 -9.75 -0.62 9.47
N GLN A 60 -8.78 -0.17 8.64
CA GLN A 60 -7.45 -0.79 8.53
C GLN A 60 -6.36 -0.04 9.31
N ASN A 61 -6.62 1.17 9.79
CA ASN A 61 -5.67 1.92 10.62
C ASN A 61 -5.68 1.51 12.10
N ARG A 62 -6.48 0.53 12.47
CA ARG A 62 -6.55 -0.04 13.83
C ARG A 62 -6.38 -1.56 13.78
N GLN A 63 -5.76 -2.10 14.80
CA GLN A 63 -5.80 -3.54 15.06
C GLN A 63 -7.17 -3.89 15.62
N LEU A 64 -7.76 -4.95 15.10
CA LEU A 64 -9.08 -5.41 15.52
C LEU A 64 -8.96 -6.66 16.38
N SER A 65 -9.60 -6.62 17.56
CA SER A 65 -9.80 -7.79 18.41
C SER A 65 -11.13 -8.43 18.04
N VAL A 66 -11.10 -9.69 17.66
CA VAL A 66 -12.28 -10.49 17.35
C VAL A 66 -12.67 -11.25 18.60
N GLU A 67 -13.89 -11.04 19.06
CA GLU A 67 -14.45 -11.68 20.26
C GLU A 67 -15.56 -12.64 19.86
N LYS A 68 -15.54 -13.86 20.40
CA LYS A 68 -16.64 -14.81 20.20
C LYS A 68 -17.90 -14.25 20.87
N GLY A 69 -18.97 -14.07 20.10
CA GLY A 69 -20.21 -13.54 20.62
C GLY A 69 -20.86 -14.46 21.65
N ASN A 70 -20.81 -14.05 22.90
CA ASN A 70 -21.84 -14.41 23.86
C ASN A 70 -22.87 -13.27 23.81
N ALA A 71 -23.91 -13.45 23.03
CA ALA A 71 -24.93 -12.42 22.77
C ALA A 71 -25.87 -12.20 23.98
N SER A 72 -25.37 -12.09 25.22
CA SER A 72 -26.28 -11.98 26.36
C SER A 72 -25.80 -11.20 27.59
N ASP A 73 -24.75 -10.39 27.53
CA ASP A 73 -24.42 -9.58 28.70
C ASP A 73 -24.08 -8.12 28.35
N PRO A 74 -25.07 -7.19 28.50
CA PRO A 74 -24.82 -5.75 28.38
C PRO A 74 -23.85 -5.22 29.48
N LEU A 75 -23.70 -5.99 30.57
CA LEU A 75 -22.83 -5.61 31.70
C LEU A 75 -21.34 -5.92 31.49
N GLU A 76 -20.98 -6.75 30.52
CA GLU A 76 -19.57 -7.11 30.27
C GLU A 76 -18.77 -5.91 29.69
N GLY A 77 -19.43 -5.00 28.95
CA GLY A 77 -18.84 -3.74 28.48
C GLY A 77 -18.52 -2.78 29.62
N ILE A 78 -19.33 -2.77 30.68
CA ILE A 78 -19.13 -1.94 31.89
C ILE A 78 -18.00 -2.52 32.75
N GLY A 79 -17.89 -3.84 32.85
CA GLY A 79 -16.80 -4.51 33.57
C GLY A 79 -15.42 -4.18 33.00
N LYS A 80 -15.26 -4.14 31.67
CA LYS A 80 -14.01 -3.77 31.02
C LYS A 80 -13.67 -2.28 31.17
N CYS A 81 -14.65 -1.38 31.19
CA CYS A 81 -14.42 0.04 31.54
C CYS A 81 -13.93 0.21 32.98
N VAL A 82 -14.47 -0.54 33.93
CA VAL A 82 -14.05 -0.50 35.34
C VAL A 82 -12.62 -1.04 35.49
N GLU A 83 -12.26 -2.08 34.74
CA GLU A 83 -10.91 -2.67 34.78
C GLU A 83 -9.85 -1.70 34.20
N VAL A 84 -10.14 -1.05 33.08
CA VAL A 84 -9.26 -0.02 32.48
C VAL A 84 -9.14 1.22 33.40
N VAL A 85 -10.24 1.64 34.02
CA VAL A 85 -10.21 2.76 34.98
C VAL A 85 -9.46 2.38 36.26
N SER A 86 -9.58 1.12 36.73
CA SER A 86 -8.83 0.64 37.91
C SER A 86 -7.33 0.49 37.59
N GLU A 87 -6.93 0.06 36.40
CA GLU A 87 -5.53 0.04 35.95
C GLU A 87 -4.94 1.46 35.83
N LEU A 88 -5.68 2.42 35.30
CA LEU A 88 -5.27 3.81 35.21
C LEU A 88 -5.15 4.45 36.60
N LEU A 89 -6.04 4.14 37.53
CA LEU A 89 -5.99 4.60 38.91
C LEU A 89 -4.84 3.93 39.70
N SER A 90 -4.54 2.65 39.44
CA SER A 90 -3.41 1.97 40.09
C SER A 90 -2.06 2.49 39.61
N MET A 91 -1.95 2.83 38.31
CA MET A 91 -0.77 3.48 37.74
C MET A 91 -0.56 4.91 38.28
N ALA A 92 -1.65 5.62 38.61
CA ALA A 92 -1.60 6.97 39.19
C ALA A 92 -1.29 6.98 40.69
N SER A 93 -1.57 5.89 41.42
CA SER A 93 -1.41 5.80 42.86
C SER A 93 -0.11 5.16 43.35
N GLY A 94 0.72 4.60 42.46
CA GLY A 94 2.05 4.06 42.79
C GLY A 94 2.07 2.94 43.85
N GLN A 95 0.98 2.19 44.03
CA GLN A 95 0.89 1.12 45.00
C GLN A 95 1.08 -0.25 44.33
N ASP A 96 2.26 -0.81 44.48
CA ASP A 96 2.51 -2.25 44.32
C ASP A 96 1.78 -3.01 45.43
N SER A 97 0.69 -3.69 45.06
CA SER A 97 0.05 -4.66 45.96
C SER A 97 0.11 -6.05 45.35
N GLY A 98 1.15 -6.79 45.76
CA GLY A 98 1.18 -8.25 45.63
C GLY A 98 0.15 -8.86 46.57
N GLY A 99 -0.71 -9.75 46.04
CA GLY A 99 -1.64 -10.51 46.85
C GLY A 99 -2.72 -11.15 46.00
N GLY A 100 -2.42 -12.30 45.36
CA GLY A 100 -3.39 -13.07 44.60
C GLY A 100 -4.36 -13.82 45.49
N ALA A 101 -5.66 -13.61 45.27
CA ALA A 101 -6.70 -14.56 45.66
C ALA A 101 -7.06 -15.46 44.45
N PRO A 102 -7.23 -16.77 44.60
CA PRO A 102 -7.64 -17.64 43.51
C PRO A 102 -9.14 -17.49 43.26
N GLY A 103 -9.51 -16.54 42.40
CA GLY A 103 -10.85 -16.39 41.86
C GLY A 103 -11.06 -17.39 40.72
N SER A 104 -12.20 -18.05 40.71
CA SER A 104 -12.67 -19.02 39.73
C SER A 104 -12.44 -18.55 38.30
N GLY A 105 -11.42 -19.13 37.67
CA GLY A 105 -11.01 -18.75 36.30
C GLY A 105 -12.14 -19.04 35.32
N ARG A 106 -12.86 -18.00 34.93
CA ARG A 106 -13.63 -18.00 33.70
C ARG A 106 -12.61 -18.02 32.54
N TYR A 107 -12.55 -19.12 31.84
CA TYR A 107 -11.71 -19.25 30.66
C TYR A 107 -12.18 -18.23 29.63
N VAL A 108 -11.60 -17.05 29.64
CA VAL A 108 -11.75 -16.08 28.53
C VAL A 108 -10.96 -16.65 27.37
N ALA A 109 -11.67 -17.08 26.34
CA ALA A 109 -11.00 -17.54 25.13
C ALA A 109 -10.06 -16.44 24.64
N PRO A 110 -8.79 -16.75 24.29
CA PRO A 110 -7.84 -15.72 23.91
C PRO A 110 -8.37 -14.93 22.73
N ASN A 111 -8.45 -13.61 22.86
CA ASN A 111 -8.86 -12.71 21.79
C ASN A 111 -7.95 -12.91 20.57
N SER A 112 -8.56 -13.07 19.40
CA SER A 112 -7.83 -13.20 18.15
C SER A 112 -7.66 -11.82 17.51
N TYR A 113 -6.44 -11.31 17.48
CA TYR A 113 -6.16 -10.05 16.81
C TYR A 113 -5.98 -10.26 15.31
N ALA A 114 -6.69 -9.46 14.52
CA ALA A 114 -6.67 -9.55 13.07
C ALA A 114 -6.73 -8.18 12.41
N MET A 115 -6.27 -8.11 11.16
CA MET A 115 -6.49 -7.02 10.24
C MET A 115 -7.29 -7.55 9.05
N PHE A 116 -8.38 -6.88 8.72
CA PHE A 116 -9.25 -7.22 7.60
C PHE A 116 -8.87 -6.37 6.40
N VAL A 117 -8.15 -6.92 5.43
CA VAL A 117 -7.75 -6.22 4.20
C VAL A 117 -8.80 -6.48 3.14
N PRO A 118 -9.50 -5.44 2.62
CA PRO A 118 -10.49 -5.62 1.55
C PRO A 118 -9.86 -6.26 0.31
N VAL A 119 -10.60 -7.17 -0.32
CA VAL A 119 -10.13 -7.85 -1.53
C VAL A 119 -10.02 -6.84 -2.67
N ILE A 120 -8.87 -6.81 -3.33
CA ILE A 120 -8.58 -5.90 -4.44
C ILE A 120 -9.55 -6.14 -5.60
N GLY A 121 -9.97 -5.07 -6.27
CA GLY A 121 -10.90 -5.16 -7.40
C GLY A 121 -12.38 -5.33 -6.99
N GLN A 122 -12.69 -5.36 -5.68
CA GLN A 122 -14.05 -5.53 -5.18
C GLN A 122 -14.57 -4.25 -4.49
N PRO A 123 -15.86 -3.90 -4.64
CA PRO A 123 -16.48 -2.85 -3.85
C PRO A 123 -16.54 -3.28 -2.37
N LEU A 124 -16.53 -2.33 -1.45
CA LEU A 124 -16.61 -2.62 -0.01
C LEU A 124 -17.92 -3.32 0.38
N SER A 125 -19.00 -3.07 -0.35
CA SER A 125 -20.30 -3.74 -0.17
C SER A 125 -20.25 -5.26 -0.40
N SER A 126 -19.22 -5.76 -1.10
CA SER A 126 -19.02 -7.21 -1.24
C SER A 126 -18.72 -7.88 0.09
N GLY A 127 -18.24 -7.11 1.09
CA GLY A 127 -17.81 -7.62 2.39
C GLY A 127 -16.66 -8.62 2.32
N ARG A 128 -15.90 -8.66 1.21
CA ARG A 128 -14.81 -9.61 1.02
C ARG A 128 -13.49 -9.10 1.58
N TYR A 129 -12.87 -9.92 2.42
CA TYR A 129 -11.62 -9.58 3.10
C TYR A 129 -10.61 -10.72 3.09
N TYR A 130 -9.33 -10.38 3.08
CA TYR A 130 -8.25 -11.22 3.57
C TYR A 130 -8.09 -10.95 5.07
N VAL A 131 -8.14 -12.00 5.90
CA VAL A 131 -8.05 -11.88 7.36
C VAL A 131 -6.64 -12.22 7.81
N VAL A 132 -5.87 -11.20 8.17
CA VAL A 132 -4.44 -11.31 8.50
C VAL A 132 -4.25 -11.39 10.00
N LYS A 133 -3.50 -12.39 10.48
CA LYS A 133 -3.09 -12.49 11.88
C LYS A 133 -2.01 -11.44 12.17
N VAL A 134 -2.22 -10.61 13.19
CA VAL A 134 -1.29 -9.51 13.51
C VAL A 134 -0.49 -9.75 14.79
N ASP A 135 -0.70 -10.88 15.44
CA ASP A 135 0.03 -11.28 16.65
C ASP A 135 0.37 -12.77 16.70
N GLY A 136 1.14 -13.19 17.71
CA GLY A 136 1.51 -14.57 17.95
C GLY A 136 2.50 -15.13 16.93
N LYS A 137 2.53 -16.48 16.82
CA LYS A 137 3.45 -17.19 15.92
C LYS A 137 3.05 -17.11 14.43
N HIS A 138 1.81 -16.74 14.15
CA HIS A 138 1.25 -16.64 12.80
C HIS A 138 1.16 -15.19 12.29
N THR A 139 1.83 -14.25 12.96
CA THR A 139 1.86 -12.84 12.54
C THR A 139 2.24 -12.70 11.07
N GLY A 140 1.43 -11.97 10.31
CA GLY A 140 1.58 -11.71 8.89
C GLY A 140 1.01 -12.78 7.98
N LYS A 141 0.57 -13.93 8.52
CA LYS A 141 -0.10 -14.96 7.74
C LYS A 141 -1.59 -14.69 7.63
N VAL A 142 -2.17 -15.12 6.51
CA VAL A 142 -3.60 -14.99 6.23
C VAL A 142 -4.31 -16.24 6.75
N SER A 143 -5.43 -16.04 7.44
CA SER A 143 -6.34 -17.11 7.81
C SER A 143 -6.97 -17.69 6.55
N ALA A 144 -7.13 -19.01 6.52
CA ALA A 144 -7.76 -19.69 5.40
C ALA A 144 -8.95 -20.51 5.89
N CYS A 145 -9.94 -20.65 5.02
CA CYS A 145 -11.03 -21.60 5.21
C CYS A 145 -10.51 -23.02 5.07
N SER A 146 -10.99 -23.95 5.87
CA SER A 146 -10.78 -25.37 5.68
C SER A 146 -11.67 -25.90 4.54
N LYS A 147 -11.22 -26.99 3.91
CA LYS A 147 -12.02 -27.74 2.96
C LYS A 147 -12.82 -28.82 3.66
N GLU A 148 -13.80 -29.38 2.98
CA GLU A 148 -14.54 -30.51 3.50
C GLU A 148 -13.65 -31.73 3.82
N GLU A 149 -12.53 -31.86 3.07
CA GLU A 149 -11.52 -32.89 3.28
C GLU A 149 -10.69 -32.71 4.57
N ASP A 150 -10.62 -31.48 5.10
CA ASP A 150 -9.86 -31.16 6.33
C ASP A 150 -10.62 -31.54 7.62
N ARG A 151 -11.55 -32.49 7.55
CA ARG A 151 -12.32 -32.94 8.72
C ARG A 151 -11.48 -33.88 9.58
N THR A 152 -11.57 -33.65 10.88
CA THR A 152 -11.02 -34.56 11.87
C THR A 152 -12.15 -35.41 12.43
N GLU A 153 -12.01 -36.73 12.35
CA GLU A 153 -12.95 -37.67 12.94
C GLU A 153 -12.58 -37.89 14.40
N CYS A 154 -13.54 -37.72 15.30
CA CYS A 154 -13.41 -38.09 16.71
C CYS A 154 -14.63 -38.86 17.15
N CYS A 155 -14.45 -40.10 17.54
CA CYS A 155 -15.39 -41.01 18.18
C CYS A 155 -16.74 -41.31 17.47
N PHE A 156 -17.37 -40.53 16.76
CA PHE A 156 -18.61 -40.64 15.97
C PHE A 156 -19.04 -39.30 15.38
N CYS A 157 -18.24 -38.26 15.57
CA CYS A 157 -18.51 -36.94 15.06
C CYS A 157 -17.35 -36.48 14.15
N SER A 158 -17.70 -35.98 12.98
CA SER A 158 -16.75 -35.34 12.07
C SER A 158 -16.83 -33.82 12.26
N PHE A 159 -15.73 -33.20 12.69
CA PHE A 159 -15.63 -31.75 12.86
C PHE A 159 -14.68 -31.16 11.83
N PRO A 160 -15.00 -29.99 11.23
CA PRO A 160 -14.02 -29.28 10.40
C PRO A 160 -12.84 -28.87 11.29
N ALA A 161 -11.64 -29.30 10.94
CA ALA A 161 -10.43 -28.87 11.62
C ALA A 161 -9.97 -27.52 11.06
N ASP A 162 -9.63 -26.58 11.95
CA ASP A 162 -9.04 -25.30 11.55
C ASP A 162 -7.71 -25.53 10.85
N VAL A 163 -7.58 -25.05 9.63
CA VAL A 163 -6.30 -25.02 8.93
C VAL A 163 -5.43 -23.89 9.47
N LYS A 164 -4.11 -24.15 9.53
CA LYS A 164 -3.16 -23.14 10.03
C LYS A 164 -3.10 -21.95 9.05
N PRO A 165 -3.04 -20.71 9.57
CA PRO A 165 -2.77 -19.54 8.74
C PRO A 165 -1.51 -19.72 7.91
N ARG A 166 -1.57 -19.36 6.63
CA ARG A 166 -0.49 -19.57 5.65
C ARG A 166 -0.07 -18.25 4.97
N PRO A 167 1.07 -18.18 4.31
CA PRO A 167 1.47 -17.00 3.54
C PRO A 167 0.38 -16.59 2.57
N PHE A 168 0.30 -15.30 2.27
CA PHE A 168 -0.67 -14.76 1.34
C PHE A 168 -0.45 -15.31 -0.07
N ASP A 169 -1.53 -15.76 -0.68
CA ASP A 169 -1.62 -16.14 -2.07
C ASP A 169 -2.93 -15.58 -2.64
N ARG A 170 -2.81 -14.64 -3.58
CA ARG A 170 -3.96 -13.97 -4.19
C ARG A 170 -4.85 -14.94 -4.98
N SER A 171 -4.28 -16.01 -5.52
CA SER A 171 -5.01 -17.03 -6.27
C SER A 171 -5.81 -17.99 -5.37
N ASP A 172 -5.46 -18.03 -4.08
CA ASP A 172 -6.09 -18.91 -3.12
C ASP A 172 -7.43 -18.35 -2.62
N VAL A 173 -8.52 -18.82 -3.23
CA VAL A 173 -9.89 -18.39 -2.89
C VAL A 173 -10.27 -18.74 -1.45
N TYR A 174 -9.64 -19.76 -0.83
CA TYR A 174 -9.88 -20.12 0.57
C TYR A 174 -9.34 -19.09 1.57
N GLN A 175 -8.46 -18.18 1.14
CA GLN A 175 -8.02 -17.05 1.95
C GLN A 175 -8.97 -15.85 1.90
N GLN A 176 -10.02 -15.91 1.07
CA GLN A 176 -11.03 -14.87 0.96
C GLN A 176 -12.26 -15.23 1.78
N MET A 177 -12.67 -14.29 2.62
CA MET A 177 -13.82 -14.45 3.50
C MET A 177 -14.81 -13.33 3.27
N GLN A 178 -16.10 -13.66 3.21
CA GLN A 178 -17.18 -12.70 3.11
C GLN A 178 -17.77 -12.46 4.50
N VAL A 179 -17.64 -11.22 4.99
CA VAL A 179 -18.20 -10.77 6.26
C VAL A 179 -19.50 -10.04 6.01
N GLN A 180 -20.51 -10.36 6.79
CA GLN A 180 -21.84 -9.77 6.72
C GLN A 180 -22.30 -9.33 8.09
N GLN A 181 -23.05 -8.24 8.16
CA GLN A 181 -23.72 -7.79 9.38
C GLN A 181 -24.73 -8.85 9.84
N HIS A 182 -24.73 -9.17 11.13
CA HIS A 182 -25.68 -10.11 11.71
C HIS A 182 -26.09 -9.65 13.12
N ARG A 183 -27.28 -9.11 13.26
CA ARG A 183 -27.76 -8.51 14.52
C ARG A 183 -26.75 -7.44 15.02
N GLU A 184 -26.28 -7.57 16.25
CA GLU A 184 -25.29 -6.65 16.85
C GLU A 184 -23.83 -7.01 16.53
N GLY A 185 -23.61 -8.06 15.76
CA GLY A 185 -22.28 -8.55 15.41
C GLY A 185 -22.15 -8.90 13.94
N PHE A 186 -21.29 -9.88 13.65
CA PHE A 186 -20.96 -10.28 12.29
C PHE A 186 -21.07 -11.80 12.12
N ARG A 187 -21.22 -12.21 10.88
CA ARG A 187 -21.06 -13.60 10.45
C ARG A 187 -20.09 -13.66 9.29
N THR A 188 -19.40 -14.76 9.15
CA THR A 188 -18.48 -15.00 8.04
C THR A 188 -18.96 -16.16 7.19
N ALA A 189 -18.84 -16.02 5.88
CA ALA A 189 -18.97 -17.11 4.93
C ALA A 189 -17.64 -17.22 4.15
N ALA A 190 -17.31 -18.45 3.73
CA ALA A 190 -16.22 -18.63 2.77
C ALA A 190 -16.64 -18.13 1.40
N VAL A 191 -15.68 -17.61 0.61
CA VAL A 191 -15.89 -17.33 -0.82
C VAL A 191 -15.81 -18.61 -1.62
N ALA A 192 -14.94 -19.54 -1.20
CA ALA A 192 -14.92 -20.90 -1.75
C ALA A 192 -16.21 -21.65 -1.40
N VAL A 193 -16.82 -22.33 -2.38
CA VAL A 193 -18.14 -22.97 -2.23
C VAL A 193 -18.15 -24.06 -1.16
N ASP A 194 -17.06 -24.81 -1.05
CA ASP A 194 -16.82 -25.89 -0.09
C ASP A 194 -16.02 -25.45 1.14
N GLY A 195 -15.75 -24.14 1.25
CA GLY A 195 -14.94 -23.59 2.32
C GLY A 195 -15.69 -23.44 3.65
N ILE A 196 -15.03 -23.73 4.76
CA ILE A 196 -15.51 -23.54 6.12
C ILE A 196 -14.62 -22.49 6.79
N PRO A 197 -15.16 -21.33 7.22
CA PRO A 197 -14.39 -20.32 7.92
C PRO A 197 -13.74 -20.85 9.21
N PRO A 198 -12.60 -20.25 9.65
CA PRO A 198 -11.96 -20.63 10.91
C PRO A 198 -12.91 -20.49 12.11
N ASP A 199 -12.73 -21.32 13.13
CA ASP A 199 -13.63 -21.40 14.29
C ASP A 199 -13.89 -20.04 14.96
N TYR A 200 -12.88 -19.19 15.07
CA TYR A 200 -13.03 -17.86 15.68
C TYR A 200 -13.88 -16.87 14.84
N LEU A 201 -14.18 -17.18 13.57
CA LEU A 201 -15.05 -16.41 12.67
C LEU A 201 -16.31 -17.20 12.26
N LEU A 202 -16.39 -18.48 12.61
CA LEU A 202 -17.49 -19.36 12.18
C LEU A 202 -18.78 -19.07 12.94
N ASN A 203 -18.68 -18.67 14.22
CA ASN A 203 -19.84 -18.41 15.06
C ASN A 203 -20.62 -17.19 14.55
N LYS A 204 -21.94 -17.29 14.54
CA LYS A 204 -22.80 -16.14 14.23
C LYS A 204 -22.79 -15.15 15.39
N GLY A 205 -22.66 -13.85 15.06
CA GLY A 205 -22.69 -12.80 16.06
C GLY A 205 -21.36 -12.54 16.77
N TRP A 206 -20.19 -12.93 16.16
CA TRP A 206 -18.91 -12.47 16.68
C TRP A 206 -18.83 -10.94 16.59
N THR A 207 -18.13 -10.34 17.54
CA THR A 207 -17.99 -8.89 17.66
C THR A 207 -16.56 -8.45 17.43
N VAL A 208 -16.36 -7.16 17.16
CA VAL A 208 -15.06 -6.56 16.88
C VAL A 208 -14.86 -5.34 17.74
N VAL A 209 -13.68 -5.28 18.36
CA VAL A 209 -13.21 -4.12 19.11
C VAL A 209 -12.00 -3.53 18.42
N ALA A 210 -12.04 -2.25 18.11
CA ALA A 210 -10.89 -1.51 17.56
C ALA A 210 -9.96 -1.10 18.70
N MET A 211 -8.69 -1.46 18.59
CA MET A 211 -7.68 -1.07 19.58
C MET A 211 -7.42 0.43 19.52
N ALA A 212 -7.26 1.08 20.67
CA ALA A 212 -7.13 2.53 20.78
C ALA A 212 -5.92 3.10 20.02
N LYS A 213 -4.83 2.33 19.91
CA LYS A 213 -3.61 2.76 19.23
C LYS A 213 -3.27 1.81 18.07
N PRO A 214 -2.76 2.32 16.93
CA PRO A 214 -2.20 1.46 15.90
C PRO A 214 -0.99 0.72 16.48
N LYS A 215 -0.88 -0.59 16.19
CA LYS A 215 0.20 -1.41 16.77
C LYS A 215 1.57 -1.07 16.18
N TYR A 216 1.61 -0.63 14.93
CA TYR A 216 2.85 -0.40 14.20
C TYR A 216 2.91 1.05 13.70
N HIS A 217 2.32 1.35 12.55
CA HIS A 217 2.36 2.67 11.93
C HIS A 217 0.96 3.15 11.59
N GLU A 218 0.76 4.45 11.67
CA GLU A 218 -0.52 5.08 11.40
C GLU A 218 -0.80 5.13 9.90
N LEU A 219 -1.95 4.59 9.50
CA LEU A 219 -2.50 4.72 8.15
C LEU A 219 -3.33 5.99 8.09
N ALA A 220 -2.95 6.93 7.22
CA ALA A 220 -3.62 8.21 7.06
C ALA A 220 -4.62 8.21 5.88
N ASP A 221 -5.54 9.19 5.89
CA ASP A 221 -6.48 9.42 4.78
C ASP A 221 -5.87 10.41 3.76
N ASP A 222 -4.68 10.11 3.24
CA ASP A 222 -3.95 10.95 2.30
C ASP A 222 -3.74 10.33 0.90
N ALA A 223 -4.13 9.07 0.72
CA ALA A 223 -3.99 8.35 -0.55
C ALA A 223 -5.24 8.49 -1.42
N ARG A 224 -5.20 9.44 -2.35
CA ARG A 224 -6.34 9.78 -3.23
C ARG A 224 -6.25 9.18 -4.64
N GLY A 225 -5.18 8.44 -4.96
CA GLY A 225 -4.87 7.99 -6.30
C GLY A 225 -4.14 9.06 -7.10
N VAL A 226 -4.30 9.06 -8.43
CA VAL A 226 -3.70 10.06 -9.33
C VAL A 226 -4.54 11.32 -9.39
N ASP A 227 -3.89 12.46 -9.23
CA ASP A 227 -4.42 13.77 -9.64
C ASP A 227 -4.06 13.99 -11.12
N SER A 228 -5.02 13.69 -12.00
CA SER A 228 -4.82 13.81 -13.45
C SER A 228 -4.52 15.24 -13.87
N GLY A 229 -5.17 16.24 -13.26
CA GLY A 229 -4.94 17.64 -13.59
C GLY A 229 -3.53 18.11 -13.21
N LEU A 230 -3.01 17.64 -12.09
CA LEU A 230 -1.65 17.93 -11.67
C LEU A 230 -0.62 17.19 -12.55
N ARG A 231 -0.92 15.92 -12.90
CA ARG A 231 -0.07 15.11 -13.78
C ARG A 231 0.08 15.73 -15.17
N ASP A 232 -1.03 16.22 -15.75
CA ASP A 232 -1.05 16.78 -17.11
C ASP A 232 -0.34 18.13 -17.20
N ARG A 233 -0.30 18.90 -16.11
CA ARG A 233 0.45 20.17 -16.07
C ARG A 233 1.96 19.99 -16.17
N MET A 234 2.48 18.82 -15.76
CA MET A 234 3.90 18.52 -15.66
C MET A 234 4.65 19.49 -14.72
N PRO A 235 5.84 19.13 -14.23
CA PRO A 235 6.67 20.05 -13.44
C PRO A 235 7.08 21.27 -14.26
N ASP A 236 7.20 22.41 -13.58
CA ASP A 236 7.72 23.64 -14.21
C ASP A 236 9.21 23.47 -14.52
N LEU A 237 9.57 23.68 -15.79
CA LEU A 237 10.96 23.63 -16.25
C LEU A 237 11.68 24.95 -16.01
N ASP A 238 10.95 26.08 -15.95
CA ASP A 238 11.53 27.43 -15.83
C ASP A 238 12.05 27.70 -14.42
N SER A 239 11.53 26.99 -13.41
CA SER A 239 12.04 27.05 -12.04
C SER A 239 13.46 26.50 -11.87
N LEU A 240 14.03 25.87 -12.91
CA LEU A 240 15.41 25.33 -12.92
C LEU A 240 16.48 26.40 -13.20
N GLY A 241 16.25 27.67 -12.81
CA GLY A 241 17.21 28.76 -12.91
C GLY A 241 18.38 28.57 -11.95
N GLY A 242 19.59 28.40 -12.49
CA GLY A 242 20.83 28.26 -11.71
C GLY A 242 21.88 27.47 -12.50
N ASP A 243 23.14 27.70 -12.20
CA ASP A 243 24.27 26.95 -12.77
C ASP A 243 25.11 26.37 -11.63
N PRO A 244 25.10 25.03 -11.39
CA PRO A 244 24.32 24.00 -12.09
C PRO A 244 22.82 24.11 -11.82
N PRO A 245 21.96 23.67 -12.77
CA PRO A 245 20.52 23.68 -12.53
C PRO A 245 20.19 22.82 -11.30
N PRO A 246 19.38 23.33 -10.35
CA PRO A 246 18.94 22.51 -9.24
C PRO A 246 18.23 21.27 -9.79
N PRO A 247 18.26 20.12 -9.06
CA PRO A 247 17.47 18.96 -9.45
C PRO A 247 16.03 19.43 -9.63
N SER A 248 15.39 19.06 -10.74
CA SER A 248 14.03 19.52 -11.04
C SER A 248 13.13 19.26 -9.85
N ALA A 249 12.27 20.22 -9.51
CA ALA A 249 11.32 20.06 -8.44
C ALA A 249 10.51 18.77 -8.69
N VAL A 250 10.54 17.86 -7.73
CA VAL A 250 9.76 16.62 -7.79
C VAL A 250 8.32 16.95 -7.44
N VAL A 251 7.38 16.64 -8.34
CA VAL A 251 5.94 16.84 -8.12
C VAL A 251 5.30 15.48 -7.89
N VAL A 252 4.63 15.31 -6.75
CA VAL A 252 3.89 14.09 -6.43
C VAL A 252 2.50 14.18 -7.05
N VAL A 253 2.24 13.39 -8.08
CA VAL A 253 0.99 13.39 -8.85
C VAL A 253 0.06 12.23 -8.49
N GLY A 254 0.50 11.28 -7.67
CA GLY A 254 -0.32 10.16 -7.22
C GLY A 254 0.12 9.62 -5.87
N ARG A 255 -0.85 9.13 -5.07
CA ARG A 255 -0.61 8.52 -3.76
C ARG A 255 -1.52 7.34 -3.52
N TRP A 256 -0.93 6.23 -3.02
CA TRP A 256 -1.62 5.01 -2.64
C TRP A 256 -0.96 4.38 -1.42
N TYR A 257 -1.68 3.47 -0.79
CA TYR A 257 -1.10 2.50 0.13
C TYR A 257 -1.07 1.11 -0.49
N VAL A 258 -0.10 0.34 -0.06
CA VAL A 258 0.06 -1.07 -0.42
C VAL A 258 0.21 -1.87 0.86
N PRO A 259 -0.73 -2.75 1.21
CA PRO A 259 -0.55 -3.69 2.31
C PRO A 259 0.68 -4.58 2.07
N PHE A 260 1.40 -4.92 3.13
CA PHE A 260 2.60 -5.76 3.05
C PHE A 260 2.37 -7.11 2.34
N LEU A 261 1.12 -7.59 2.30
CA LEU A 261 0.72 -8.82 1.61
C LEU A 261 1.17 -8.86 0.14
N PHE A 262 1.17 -7.69 -0.50
CA PHE A 262 1.51 -7.54 -1.91
C PHE A 262 2.98 -7.20 -2.16
N VAL A 263 3.81 -7.20 -1.11
CA VAL A 263 5.24 -6.88 -1.19
C VAL A 263 6.02 -7.98 -0.49
N LYS A 264 7.02 -8.55 -1.18
CA LYS A 264 7.94 -9.52 -0.58
C LYS A 264 9.32 -8.87 -0.50
N VAL A 265 10.03 -9.08 0.60
CA VAL A 265 11.36 -8.51 0.84
C VAL A 265 12.34 -9.64 1.16
N ASP A 266 13.37 -9.81 0.33
CA ASP A 266 14.47 -10.71 0.62
C ASP A 266 15.28 -10.16 1.81
N GLY A 267 15.66 -11.02 2.73
CA GLY A 267 16.42 -10.63 3.93
C GLY A 267 15.57 -10.48 5.19
N ASP A 268 14.28 -10.31 5.09
CA ASP A 268 13.38 -10.51 6.21
C ASP A 268 13.12 -12.02 6.36
N ARG A 269 13.94 -12.67 7.18
CA ARG A 269 13.89 -14.12 7.38
C ARG A 269 12.51 -14.65 7.77
N ARG A 270 11.66 -13.79 8.31
CA ARG A 270 10.29 -14.12 8.71
C ARG A 270 9.33 -13.01 8.30
N LEU A 271 8.17 -13.40 7.83
CA LEU A 271 7.06 -12.50 7.52
C LEU A 271 6.69 -11.57 8.70
N LYS A 272 6.84 -12.07 9.93
CA LYS A 272 6.67 -11.28 11.17
C LYS A 272 7.61 -10.07 11.24
N ASP A 273 8.83 -10.19 10.75
CA ASP A 273 9.82 -9.11 10.79
C ASP A 273 9.48 -8.04 9.74
N GLN A 274 9.00 -8.45 8.56
CA GLN A 274 8.46 -7.55 7.55
C GLN A 274 7.27 -6.75 8.10
N VAL A 275 6.29 -7.42 8.71
CA VAL A 275 5.09 -6.78 9.29
C VAL A 275 5.46 -5.75 10.36
N ARG A 276 6.44 -6.07 11.22
CA ARG A 276 6.91 -5.14 12.24
C ARG A 276 7.60 -3.91 11.67
N LYS A 277 8.34 -4.07 10.58
CA LYS A 277 8.99 -2.95 9.88
C LYS A 277 7.98 -2.09 9.13
N SER A 278 7.05 -2.72 8.43
CA SER A 278 6.06 -2.01 7.63
C SER A 278 4.84 -2.88 7.34
N MET A 279 3.73 -2.60 7.99
CA MET A 279 2.45 -3.27 7.72
C MET A 279 1.83 -2.75 6.42
N PHE A 280 2.07 -1.49 6.10
CA PHE A 280 1.72 -0.85 4.84
C PHE A 280 2.96 -0.20 4.24
N TYR A 281 2.90 0.03 2.95
CA TYR A 281 3.86 0.83 2.20
C TYR A 281 3.12 2.01 1.60
N LYS A 282 3.75 3.18 1.56
CA LYS A 282 3.28 4.33 0.77
C LYS A 282 3.85 4.21 -0.63
N MET A 283 2.98 4.21 -1.64
CA MET A 283 3.35 4.30 -3.05
C MET A 283 3.04 5.70 -3.53
N THR A 284 4.06 6.41 -4.01
CA THR A 284 3.88 7.70 -4.68
C THR A 284 4.23 7.59 -6.16
N MET A 285 3.52 8.35 -6.98
CA MET A 285 3.88 8.61 -8.36
C MET A 285 4.39 10.04 -8.45
N GLU A 286 5.62 10.20 -8.89
CA GLU A 286 6.37 11.45 -8.87
C GLU A 286 6.80 11.82 -10.29
N GLN A 287 6.71 13.10 -10.65
CA GLN A 287 7.21 13.62 -11.92
C GLN A 287 8.39 14.54 -11.70
N SER A 288 9.37 14.48 -12.59
CA SER A 288 10.51 15.38 -12.64
C SER A 288 11.11 15.45 -14.03
N TRP A 289 11.86 16.50 -14.33
CA TRP A 289 12.64 16.59 -15.57
C TRP A 289 14.06 16.05 -15.35
N GLU A 290 14.54 15.22 -16.27
CA GLU A 290 15.91 14.71 -16.32
C GLU A 290 16.62 15.35 -17.53
N GLN A 291 17.76 15.98 -17.31
CA GLN A 291 18.57 16.55 -18.38
C GLN A 291 19.26 15.43 -19.16
N ILE A 292 18.99 15.35 -20.46
CA ILE A 292 19.55 14.33 -21.35
C ILE A 292 20.64 14.90 -22.27
N TYR A 293 20.70 16.22 -22.42
CA TYR A 293 21.68 16.91 -23.23
C TYR A 293 21.89 18.35 -22.71
N SER A 294 23.13 18.82 -22.74
CA SER A 294 23.45 20.22 -22.53
C SER A 294 24.55 20.68 -23.45
N ARG A 295 24.52 21.98 -23.79
CA ARG A 295 25.54 22.65 -24.57
C ARG A 295 25.70 24.06 -24.06
N GLU A 296 26.96 24.50 -23.86
CA GLU A 296 27.30 25.88 -23.60
C GLU A 296 27.57 26.61 -24.92
N ASN A 297 27.16 27.85 -24.99
CA ASN A 297 27.47 28.71 -26.13
C ASN A 297 28.82 29.37 -25.88
N THR A 298 29.90 28.72 -26.30
CA THR A 298 31.19 29.36 -26.41
C THR A 298 31.13 30.27 -27.63
N ALA A 299 31.18 31.59 -27.40
CA ALA A 299 31.22 32.56 -28.48
C ALA A 299 32.42 32.26 -29.38
N ASP A 300 32.21 31.65 -30.53
CA ASP A 300 33.22 31.53 -31.55
C ASP A 300 33.60 32.93 -32.01
N LEU A 301 34.90 33.16 -32.20
CA LEU A 301 35.53 34.42 -32.61
C LEU A 301 34.93 35.06 -33.89
N HIS A 302 33.97 34.39 -34.53
CA HIS A 302 33.32 34.84 -35.77
C HIS A 302 31.83 35.18 -35.62
N GLY A 303 31.28 35.25 -34.40
CA GLY A 303 29.96 35.83 -34.16
C GLY A 303 28.75 35.08 -34.72
N ALA A 304 28.93 33.93 -35.37
CA ALA A 304 27.83 33.10 -35.85
C ALA A 304 27.25 32.27 -34.70
N ARG A 305 26.04 32.61 -34.30
CA ARG A 305 25.31 31.89 -33.27
C ARG A 305 24.56 30.72 -33.87
N ALA A 306 24.73 29.54 -33.32
CA ALA A 306 23.92 28.41 -33.74
C ALA A 306 22.46 28.68 -33.39
N ALA A 307 21.62 28.95 -34.39
CA ALA A 307 20.17 29.02 -34.26
C ALA A 307 19.54 27.63 -34.13
N GLU A 308 20.36 26.59 -34.37
CA GLU A 308 19.90 25.20 -34.44
C GLU A 308 20.91 24.30 -33.71
N ILE A 309 20.39 23.42 -32.84
CA ILE A 309 21.18 22.43 -32.10
C ILE A 309 20.65 21.05 -32.38
N ALA A 310 21.50 20.16 -32.88
CA ALA A 310 21.22 18.74 -32.99
C ALA A 310 21.45 18.05 -31.64
N VAL A 311 20.41 17.48 -31.09
CA VAL A 311 20.43 16.70 -29.83
C VAL A 311 20.51 15.23 -30.16
N THR A 312 21.50 14.54 -29.61
CA THR A 312 21.59 13.07 -29.65
C THR A 312 21.85 12.58 -28.24
N ALA A 313 20.97 11.69 -27.74
CA ALA A 313 21.10 11.07 -26.44
C ALA A 313 20.62 9.62 -26.48
N THR A 314 21.20 8.75 -25.65
CA THR A 314 20.70 7.38 -25.43
C THR A 314 20.19 7.30 -24.01
N VAL A 315 18.94 6.91 -23.85
CA VAL A 315 18.27 6.84 -22.55
C VAL A 315 17.72 5.45 -22.28
N ARG A 316 17.76 5.04 -21.03
CA ARG A 316 17.07 3.81 -20.59
C ARG A 316 15.62 4.15 -20.28
N ARG A 317 14.67 3.49 -20.94
CA ARG A 317 13.24 3.74 -20.75
C ARG A 317 12.72 3.35 -19.39
N PHE A 318 13.27 2.31 -18.80
CA PHE A 318 12.91 1.82 -17.48
C PHE A 318 14.16 1.57 -16.63
N THR A 319 14.10 1.99 -15.37
CA THR A 319 15.15 1.73 -14.37
C THR A 319 14.48 1.40 -13.03
N ALA A 320 14.96 0.37 -12.34
CA ALA A 320 14.55 0.08 -10.97
C ALA A 320 15.73 0.27 -10.02
N LEU A 321 15.48 0.87 -8.86
CA LEU A 321 16.47 1.17 -7.83
C LEU A 321 15.99 0.62 -6.49
N LEU A 322 16.84 -0.10 -5.77
CA LEU A 322 16.54 -0.62 -4.44
C LEU A 322 17.07 0.33 -3.35
N GLY A 323 16.31 0.43 -2.25
CA GLY A 323 16.75 1.08 -1.02
C GLY A 323 17.04 2.57 -1.11
N GLY A 324 16.42 3.30 -2.06
CA GLY A 324 16.65 4.75 -2.25
C GLY A 324 18.06 5.12 -2.72
N GLY A 325 18.86 4.12 -3.06
CA GLY A 325 20.24 4.27 -3.44
C GLY A 325 20.48 4.09 -4.93
N THR A 326 21.75 4.04 -5.28
CA THR A 326 22.26 3.96 -6.66
C THR A 326 22.29 2.54 -7.23
N THR A 327 21.83 1.52 -6.49
CA THR A 327 21.88 0.14 -6.95
C THR A 327 20.83 -0.07 -8.04
N VAL A 328 21.26 0.08 -9.28
CA VAL A 328 20.45 -0.27 -10.46
C VAL A 328 20.24 -1.79 -10.44
N VAL A 329 18.99 -2.18 -10.35
CA VAL A 329 18.60 -3.57 -10.53
C VAL A 329 18.51 -3.82 -12.02
N GLN A 330 19.19 -4.83 -12.51
CA GLN A 330 18.82 -5.35 -13.81
C GLN A 330 17.38 -5.85 -13.68
N ALA A 331 16.45 -5.16 -14.35
CA ALA A 331 15.16 -5.72 -14.67
C ALA A 331 15.45 -6.88 -15.63
N GLY A 332 15.75 -8.06 -15.07
CA GLY A 332 15.52 -9.30 -15.80
C GLY A 332 14.05 -9.25 -16.19
N GLU A 333 13.68 -9.80 -17.34
CA GLU A 333 12.29 -10.07 -17.63
C GLU A 333 11.62 -10.58 -16.36
N PRO A 334 10.38 -10.11 -16.06
CA PRO A 334 9.62 -10.75 -15.03
C PRO A 334 9.51 -12.22 -15.42
N GLN A 335 10.48 -13.01 -14.99
CA GLN A 335 10.21 -14.41 -14.86
C GLN A 335 9.09 -14.41 -13.84
N ALA A 336 7.86 -14.66 -14.32
CA ALA A 336 6.79 -15.09 -13.49
C ALA A 336 7.35 -16.34 -12.79
N ASN A 337 8.07 -16.09 -11.70
CA ASN A 337 8.40 -17.14 -10.77
C ASN A 337 7.04 -17.70 -10.37
N ASP A 338 6.93 -18.98 -10.11
CA ASP A 338 5.71 -19.69 -9.72
C ASP A 338 4.93 -19.05 -8.55
N ASP A 339 5.45 -17.97 -7.97
CA ASP A 339 4.90 -17.24 -6.82
C ASP A 339 4.09 -15.97 -7.16
N GLY A 340 3.82 -15.69 -8.45
CA GLY A 340 2.97 -14.57 -8.89
C GLY A 340 3.52 -13.18 -8.56
N ALA A 341 4.84 -13.03 -8.39
CA ALA A 341 5.48 -11.78 -8.01
C ALA A 341 6.61 -11.36 -8.95
N MET A 342 6.71 -10.05 -9.20
CA MET A 342 7.79 -9.42 -9.94
C MET A 342 8.96 -9.10 -9.02
N TRP A 343 10.10 -9.74 -9.21
CA TRP A 343 11.29 -9.57 -8.40
C TRP A 343 12.26 -8.52 -8.96
N PHE A 344 12.76 -7.67 -8.08
CA PHE A 344 13.81 -6.69 -8.31
C PHE A 344 15.02 -7.06 -7.42
N ARG A 345 16.11 -7.50 -8.04
CA ARG A 345 17.32 -7.97 -7.32
C ARG A 345 18.57 -7.32 -7.88
N PRO A 346 19.59 -7.01 -7.04
CA PRO A 346 20.89 -6.55 -7.52
C PRO A 346 21.54 -7.59 -8.42
N ALA A 347 22.20 -7.17 -9.51
CA ALA A 347 22.85 -8.07 -10.46
C ALA A 347 23.91 -8.96 -9.80
N ALA A 348 24.60 -8.47 -8.77
CA ALA A 348 25.62 -9.20 -8.00
C ALA A 348 25.04 -10.17 -6.96
N ALA A 349 23.73 -10.10 -6.65
CA ALA A 349 23.15 -10.81 -5.51
C ALA A 349 22.41 -12.09 -5.92
N ARG A 350 22.90 -12.83 -6.90
CA ARG A 350 22.34 -14.18 -7.19
C ARG A 350 22.48 -15.16 -6.01
N THR A 351 23.25 -14.82 -4.98
CA THR A 351 23.57 -15.70 -3.84
C THR A 351 23.38 -15.08 -2.45
N THR A 352 23.21 -13.75 -2.31
CA THR A 352 23.07 -13.11 -0.99
C THR A 352 21.92 -12.10 -1.03
N GLY A 353 20.87 -12.37 -0.25
CA GLY A 353 19.60 -11.66 -0.20
C GLY A 353 19.67 -10.12 -0.24
N GLY A 354 18.59 -9.50 -0.68
CA GLY A 354 18.44 -8.04 -0.75
C GLY A 354 17.50 -7.56 -1.86
N GLY A 355 16.58 -8.39 -2.34
CA GLY A 355 15.56 -8.03 -3.34
C GLY A 355 14.24 -7.58 -2.74
N VAL A 356 13.45 -6.91 -3.55
CA VAL A 356 12.04 -6.58 -3.30
C VAL A 356 11.21 -7.15 -4.44
N ALA A 357 10.08 -7.78 -4.12
CA ALA A 357 9.13 -8.20 -5.12
C ALA A 357 7.77 -7.52 -4.91
N LEU A 358 7.11 -7.25 -6.01
CA LEU A 358 5.73 -6.76 -6.05
C LEU A 358 4.83 -7.87 -6.59
N ASP A 359 3.67 -8.09 -5.96
CA ASP A 359 2.63 -8.92 -6.57
C ASP A 359 2.32 -8.40 -7.97
N MET A 360 2.05 -9.31 -8.91
CA MET A 360 1.79 -8.98 -10.31
C MET A 360 0.66 -7.97 -10.47
N VAL A 361 -0.34 -7.98 -9.58
CA VAL A 361 -1.44 -7.01 -9.61
C VAL A 361 -0.97 -5.56 -9.40
N LEU A 362 0.08 -5.35 -8.60
CA LEU A 362 0.68 -4.03 -8.41
C LEU A 362 1.50 -3.60 -9.62
N TRP A 363 2.27 -4.54 -10.17
CA TRP A 363 3.07 -4.31 -11.36
C TRP A 363 2.19 -3.95 -12.57
N GLU A 364 1.13 -4.70 -12.80
CA GLU A 364 0.14 -4.44 -13.85
C GLU A 364 -0.56 -3.09 -13.64
N ARG A 365 -0.85 -2.73 -12.39
CA ARG A 365 -1.40 -1.41 -12.06
C ARG A 365 -0.42 -0.28 -12.38
N MET A 366 0.85 -0.40 -12.03
CA MET A 366 1.87 0.59 -12.37
C MET A 366 2.01 0.74 -13.88
N ARG A 367 2.06 -0.38 -14.59
CA ARG A 367 2.08 -0.43 -16.05
C ARG A 367 0.89 0.31 -16.66
N TRP A 368 -0.32 0.00 -16.17
CA TRP A 368 -1.55 0.63 -16.65
C TRP A 368 -1.52 2.16 -16.45
N GLU A 369 -1.02 2.65 -15.30
CA GLU A 369 -0.87 4.10 -15.08
C GLU A 369 0.11 4.75 -16.06
N VAL A 370 1.23 4.09 -16.35
CA VAL A 370 2.19 4.58 -17.33
C VAL A 370 1.58 4.63 -18.73
N GLU A 371 0.84 3.60 -19.12
CA GLU A 371 0.16 3.52 -20.43
C GLU A 371 -0.95 4.59 -20.54
N ARG A 372 -1.72 4.82 -19.48
CA ARG A 372 -2.75 5.88 -19.43
C ARG A 372 -2.12 7.27 -19.58
N GLY A 373 -0.89 7.48 -19.13
CA GLY A 373 -0.13 8.72 -19.34
C GLY A 373 0.32 8.95 -20.79
N GLY A 374 -0.14 8.12 -21.73
CA GLY A 374 0.13 8.25 -23.16
C GLY A 374 1.33 7.45 -23.65
N ARG A 375 1.94 6.61 -22.79
CA ARG A 375 3.09 5.80 -23.16
C ARG A 375 2.71 4.37 -23.47
N ARG A 376 3.18 3.87 -24.61
CA ARG A 376 3.11 2.43 -24.90
C ARG A 376 4.15 1.70 -24.04
N TRP A 377 3.67 0.79 -23.20
CA TRP A 377 4.55 -0.12 -22.49
C TRP A 377 5.29 -1.01 -23.49
N VAL A 378 6.61 -0.98 -23.46
CA VAL A 378 7.44 -1.91 -24.19
C VAL A 378 8.14 -2.75 -23.13
N ALA A 379 7.83 -4.05 -23.10
CA ALA A 379 8.56 -4.99 -22.26
C ALA A 379 10.06 -4.89 -22.63
N ALA A 380 10.92 -4.87 -21.62
CA ALA A 380 12.36 -4.93 -21.82
C ALA A 380 12.77 -6.34 -22.24
N THR A 381 12.35 -6.77 -23.43
CA THR A 381 12.68 -8.08 -23.99
C THR A 381 14.05 -7.98 -24.68
N GLY A 382 15.05 -8.54 -24.04
CA GLY A 382 16.39 -8.68 -24.61
C GLY A 382 17.36 -7.49 -24.38
N ASN A 383 18.62 -7.71 -24.64
CA ASN A 383 19.76 -6.81 -24.40
C ASN A 383 19.72 -5.43 -25.09
N GLY A 384 18.74 -5.13 -25.93
CA GLY A 384 18.59 -3.85 -26.64
C GLY A 384 17.26 -3.14 -26.42
N GLY A 385 16.25 -3.81 -25.81
CA GLY A 385 14.88 -3.30 -25.77
C GLY A 385 14.61 -2.18 -24.75
N ASN A 386 15.48 -1.95 -23.78
CA ASN A 386 15.31 -0.92 -22.74
C ASN A 386 15.98 0.41 -23.06
N GLU A 387 16.87 0.47 -24.07
CA GLU A 387 17.56 1.69 -24.48
C GLU A 387 16.89 2.26 -25.74
N GLU A 388 16.74 3.56 -25.74
CA GLU A 388 16.20 4.32 -26.88
C GLU A 388 17.12 5.47 -27.23
N ARG A 389 17.43 5.60 -28.51
CA ARG A 389 18.22 6.69 -29.05
C ARG A 389 17.30 7.84 -29.46
N ILE A 390 17.46 8.98 -28.81
CA ILE A 390 16.75 10.20 -29.11
C ILE A 390 17.60 11.00 -30.09
N GLN A 391 17.02 11.39 -31.22
CA GLN A 391 17.63 12.30 -32.20
C GLN A 391 16.59 13.36 -32.58
N ARG A 392 16.91 14.63 -32.32
CA ARG A 392 16.03 15.75 -32.63
C ARG A 392 16.85 17.00 -32.87
N THR A 393 16.27 17.93 -33.60
CA THR A 393 16.85 19.24 -33.86
C THR A 393 15.98 20.28 -33.19
N GLU A 394 16.59 21.10 -32.34
CA GLU A 394 15.94 22.22 -31.67
C GLU A 394 16.38 23.53 -32.34
N ARG A 395 15.37 24.33 -32.67
CA ARG A 395 15.58 25.66 -33.24
C ARG A 395 15.15 26.73 -32.26
N ARG A 396 15.87 27.80 -32.22
CA ARG A 396 15.49 29.00 -31.48
C ARG A 396 14.59 29.83 -32.37
N ASP A 397 13.40 30.20 -31.89
CA ASP A 397 12.53 31.16 -32.57
C ASP A 397 13.19 32.57 -32.51
N ASP A 398 13.46 33.15 -33.65
CA ASP A 398 14.17 34.42 -33.79
C ASP A 398 13.38 35.67 -33.28
N ASP A 399 12.14 35.50 -32.89
CA ASP A 399 11.23 36.58 -32.49
C ASP A 399 11.44 37.11 -31.06
N SER A 400 12.35 36.53 -30.31
CA SER A 400 12.70 37.03 -28.99
C SER A 400 13.84 38.04 -29.11
N SER A 401 13.52 39.32 -28.95
CA SER A 401 14.43 40.48 -28.78
C SER A 401 15.39 40.34 -27.58
N ILE A 402 15.49 39.17 -26.97
CA ILE A 402 16.32 38.86 -25.82
C ILE A 402 17.60 38.18 -26.33
N GLY A 403 18.64 38.93 -26.23
CA GLY A 403 20.05 38.64 -26.20
C GLY A 403 20.56 37.20 -26.39
N HIS A 404 21.84 37.12 -26.27
CA HIS A 404 22.65 35.92 -26.43
C HIS A 404 22.23 34.79 -25.46
N TRP A 405 21.97 33.56 -25.94
CA TRP A 405 21.87 32.40 -25.07
C TRP A 405 23.31 32.01 -24.64
N THR A 406 23.41 31.57 -23.38
CA THR A 406 24.68 31.11 -22.79
C THR A 406 24.71 29.60 -22.67
N LYS A 407 23.55 29.00 -22.43
CA LYS A 407 23.41 27.57 -22.20
C LYS A 407 22.12 27.02 -22.82
N PHE A 408 22.24 25.86 -23.42
CA PHE A 408 21.11 25.07 -23.93
C PHE A 408 20.98 23.77 -23.13
N GLY A 409 19.77 23.41 -22.75
CA GLY A 409 19.46 22.13 -22.11
C GLY A 409 18.26 21.44 -22.77
N CYS A 410 18.37 20.14 -22.93
CA CYS A 410 17.27 19.30 -23.38
C CYS A 410 16.88 18.34 -22.24
N TYR A 411 15.60 18.30 -21.90
CA TYR A 411 15.07 17.61 -20.72
C TYR A 411 13.96 16.64 -21.12
N LEU A 412 13.92 15.52 -20.46
CA LEU A 412 12.97 14.43 -20.65
C LEU A 412 12.14 14.25 -19.37
N LEU A 413 10.83 14.07 -19.52
CA LEU A 413 9.94 13.78 -18.37
C LEU A 413 10.20 12.37 -17.83
N VAL A 414 10.41 12.29 -16.51
CA VAL A 414 10.53 11.03 -15.76
C VAL A 414 9.36 10.92 -14.80
N GLU A 415 8.65 9.80 -14.87
CA GLU A 415 7.67 9.39 -13.87
C GLU A 415 8.27 8.27 -13.01
N ARG A 416 8.21 8.43 -11.68
CA ARG A 416 8.74 7.47 -10.71
C ARG A 416 7.62 6.94 -9.83
N PHE A 417 7.55 5.63 -9.69
CA PHE A 417 6.81 5.02 -8.59
C PHE A 417 7.80 4.75 -7.46
N VAL A 418 7.58 5.36 -6.31
CA VAL A 418 8.43 5.21 -5.15
C VAL A 418 7.67 4.49 -4.05
N LEU A 419 8.11 3.29 -3.71
CA LEU A 419 7.57 2.48 -2.64
C LEU A 419 8.36 2.76 -1.36
N ARG A 420 7.72 3.40 -0.38
CA ARG A 420 8.32 3.72 0.93
C ARG A 420 7.69 2.89 2.03
N ARG A 421 8.51 2.43 2.97
CA ARG A 421 8.03 1.89 4.23
C ARG A 421 7.39 3.00 5.06
N MET A 422 6.63 2.63 6.09
CA MET A 422 5.97 3.60 6.97
C MET A 422 6.95 4.44 7.81
N ASP A 423 8.19 3.98 7.98
CA ASP A 423 9.29 4.75 8.59
C ASP A 423 9.92 5.79 7.63
N GLY A 424 9.41 5.88 6.39
CA GLY A 424 9.89 6.79 5.36
C GLY A 424 11.04 6.22 4.51
N THR A 425 11.63 5.07 4.87
CA THR A 425 12.71 4.48 4.08
C THR A 425 12.20 3.95 2.74
N VAL A 426 12.94 4.21 1.67
CA VAL A 426 12.60 3.72 0.33
C VAL A 426 12.92 2.24 0.23
N ALA A 427 11.95 1.45 -0.24
CA ALA A 427 12.14 0.03 -0.52
C ALA A 427 12.50 -0.20 -2.01
N LEU A 428 11.78 0.47 -2.90
CA LEU A 428 11.92 0.33 -4.35
C LEU A 428 11.53 1.63 -5.05
N THR A 429 12.27 2.00 -6.09
CA THR A 429 11.91 3.06 -7.05
C THR A 429 11.88 2.47 -8.45
N CYS A 430 10.79 2.68 -9.18
CA CYS A 430 10.65 2.31 -10.60
C CYS A 430 10.53 3.59 -11.41
N GLU A 431 11.49 3.87 -12.27
CA GLU A 431 11.56 5.07 -13.11
C GLU A 431 11.16 4.74 -14.54
N PHE A 432 10.28 5.54 -15.10
CA PHE A 432 9.81 5.47 -16.48
C PHE A 432 10.12 6.79 -17.19
N ARG A 433 10.91 6.74 -18.25
CA ARG A 433 11.32 7.90 -19.06
C ARG A 433 10.43 8.03 -20.28
N HIS A 434 9.78 9.18 -20.42
CA HIS A 434 8.86 9.49 -21.52
C HIS A 434 9.61 10.12 -22.68
N THR A 435 10.09 9.31 -23.63
CA THR A 435 10.88 9.72 -24.78
C THR A 435 10.11 10.60 -25.79
N ASP A 436 8.78 10.65 -25.63
CA ASP A 436 7.86 11.52 -26.37
C ASP A 436 7.60 12.86 -25.68
N LYS A 437 7.95 13.01 -24.39
CA LYS A 437 7.76 14.23 -23.59
C LYS A 437 9.09 14.88 -23.31
N ILE A 438 9.56 15.65 -24.29
CA ILE A 438 10.86 16.32 -24.25
C ILE A 438 10.65 17.82 -24.39
N ARG A 439 11.36 18.60 -23.56
CA ARG A 439 11.38 20.06 -23.60
C ARG A 439 12.81 20.57 -23.73
N ALA A 440 12.97 21.62 -24.51
CA ALA A 440 14.21 22.34 -24.64
C ALA A 440 14.15 23.66 -23.87
N ARG A 441 15.29 24.09 -23.34
CA ARG A 441 15.44 25.36 -22.67
C ARG A 441 16.72 26.06 -23.15
N TRP A 442 16.59 27.34 -23.45
CA TRP A 442 17.66 28.26 -23.79
C TRP A 442 17.79 29.28 -22.66
N VAL A 443 18.97 29.40 -22.06
CA VAL A 443 19.29 30.35 -20.98
C VAL A 443 20.27 31.39 -21.44
#